data_cd3d2db31e5a67a95b8e22273e8d27c1
#
_entry.id   cd3d2db31e5a67a95b8e22273e8d27c1
#
_cell.length_a   1.000
_cell.length_b   1.000
_cell.length_c   1.000
_cell.angle_alpha   90.00
_cell.angle_beta   90.00
_cell.angle_gamma   90.00
#
_symmetry.space_group_name_H-M   'P 1'
#
loop_
_entity.id
_entity.type
_entity.pdbx_description
1 polymer ?
#
loop_
_entity_poly.entity_id
_entity_poly.type
_entity_poly.pdbx_seq_one_letter_code
_entity_poly.pdbx_strand_id
1 'polypeptide(L)'
;MFGKAYSLSKSIPFIPINHLEAHILSPRLFQKIDFPYLALLVSGGHTQLLYVEDLDKIRRIGTTLDDSVGEAFDKASIILDLGWPGGKNIEKAAENGDPESYNHQDQWLKEITLIFLFQV
;
A
#
# COMPACT_ATOMS: atom_id res chain seq x y z
N MET A 1 18.28 1.21 -15.24
CA MET A 1 19.48 1.06 -16.10
C MET A 1 20.61 2.03 -15.75
N PHE A 2 20.34 3.31 -15.49
CA PHE A 2 21.35 4.33 -15.22
C PHE A 2 22.37 3.94 -14.14
N GLY A 3 21.93 3.49 -12.96
CA GLY A 3 22.81 3.13 -11.85
C GLY A 3 23.83 2.04 -12.17
N LYS A 4 23.43 1.01 -12.94
CA LYS A 4 24.37 -0.03 -13.40
C LYS A 4 25.42 0.52 -14.37
N ALA A 5 25.00 1.34 -15.33
CA ALA A 5 25.92 1.95 -16.30
C ALA A 5 26.92 2.89 -15.60
N TYR A 6 26.44 3.69 -14.67
CA TYR A 6 27.28 4.57 -13.86
C TYR A 6 28.29 3.81 -13.00
N SER A 7 27.83 2.76 -12.30
CA SER A 7 28.69 1.87 -11.52
C SER A 7 29.83 1.27 -12.37
N LEU A 8 29.48 0.75 -13.54
CA LEU A 8 30.47 0.18 -14.48
C LEU A 8 31.45 1.24 -14.96
N SER A 9 30.98 2.44 -15.35
CA SER A 9 31.83 3.51 -15.87
C SER A 9 32.81 4.06 -14.83
N LYS A 10 32.49 3.98 -13.55
CA LYS A 10 33.29 4.45 -12.43
C LYS A 10 34.01 3.38 -11.65
N SER A 11 33.80 2.11 -12.02
CA SER A 11 34.36 0.94 -11.29
C SER A 11 34.00 0.95 -9.80
N ILE A 12 32.78 1.37 -9.46
CA ILE A 12 32.26 1.37 -8.08
C ILE A 12 31.21 0.26 -7.89
N PRO A 13 31.09 -0.33 -6.69
CA PRO A 13 30.08 -1.32 -6.42
C PRO A 13 28.66 -0.83 -6.65
N PHE A 14 27.79 -1.71 -7.16
CA PHE A 14 26.37 -1.45 -7.33
C PHE A 14 25.56 -2.41 -6.45
N ILE A 15 24.82 -1.84 -5.50
CA ILE A 15 23.94 -2.60 -4.60
C ILE A 15 22.49 -2.33 -5.02
N PRO A 16 21.79 -3.30 -5.64
CA PRO A 16 20.38 -3.15 -5.95
C PRO A 16 19.55 -3.29 -4.69
N ILE A 17 18.61 -2.38 -4.48
CA ILE A 17 17.64 -2.45 -3.38
C ILE A 17 16.24 -2.47 -3.98
N ASN A 18 15.38 -3.37 -3.50
CA ASN A 18 13.99 -3.41 -3.89
C ASN A 18 13.25 -2.21 -3.28
N HIS A 19 12.59 -1.43 -4.13
CA HIS A 19 11.86 -0.23 -3.73
C HIS A 19 10.77 -0.50 -2.68
N LEU A 20 10.00 -1.56 -2.86
CA LEU A 20 8.91 -1.91 -1.94
C LEU A 20 9.46 -2.41 -0.58
N GLU A 21 10.53 -3.19 -0.60
CA GLU A 21 11.22 -3.61 0.62
C GLU A 21 11.78 -2.41 1.39
N ALA A 22 12.33 -1.43 0.70
CA ALA A 22 12.78 -0.20 1.32
C ALA A 22 11.63 0.54 2.02
N HIS A 23 10.43 0.59 1.43
CA HIS A 23 9.25 1.18 2.06
C HIS A 23 8.81 0.45 3.31
N ILE A 24 8.69 -0.88 3.27
CA ILE A 24 8.22 -1.67 4.41
C ILE A 24 9.22 -1.75 5.57
N LEU A 25 10.51 -1.53 5.29
CA LEU A 25 11.56 -1.48 6.30
C LEU A 25 11.79 -0.07 6.86
N SER A 26 11.34 0.98 6.15
CA SER A 26 11.59 2.38 6.52
C SER A 26 11.10 2.78 7.93
N PRO A 27 9.96 2.27 8.48
CA PRO A 27 9.53 2.60 9.83
C PRO A 27 10.55 2.22 10.91
N ARG A 28 11.39 1.22 10.65
CA ARG A 28 12.45 0.79 11.56
C ARG A 28 13.60 1.80 11.71
N LEU A 29 13.66 2.81 10.84
CA LEU A 29 14.61 3.91 10.95
C LEU A 29 14.22 4.88 12.08
N PHE A 30 12.95 4.93 12.44
CA PHE A 30 12.40 5.92 13.37
C PHE A 30 11.92 5.31 14.68
N GLN A 31 11.64 4.02 14.68
CA GLN A 31 11.15 3.29 15.84
C GLN A 31 11.66 1.86 15.87
N LYS A 32 11.80 1.31 17.09
CA LYS A 32 12.14 -0.10 17.24
C LYS A 32 10.92 -0.95 16.93
N ILE A 33 10.99 -1.71 15.85
CA ILE A 33 10.01 -2.72 15.47
C ILE A 33 10.72 -4.05 15.43
N ASP A 34 10.32 -4.96 16.32
CA ASP A 34 10.91 -6.30 16.38
C ASP A 34 10.30 -7.22 15.32
N PHE A 35 11.06 -8.16 14.80
CA PHE A 35 10.58 -9.19 13.91
C PHE A 35 9.89 -10.34 14.70
N PRO A 36 8.94 -11.07 14.12
CA PRO A 36 8.29 -10.77 12.84
C PRO A 36 7.19 -9.71 12.99
N TYR A 37 6.83 -9.03 11.88
CA TYR A 37 5.67 -8.13 11.85
C TYR A 37 4.92 -8.20 10.52
N LEU A 38 3.70 -7.69 10.52
CA LEU A 38 2.90 -7.49 9.31
C LEU A 38 3.07 -6.06 8.82
N ALA A 39 3.30 -5.90 7.53
CA ALA A 39 3.34 -4.61 6.86
C ALA A 39 2.23 -4.52 5.82
N LEU A 40 1.38 -3.50 5.95
CA LEU A 40 0.41 -3.14 4.93
C LEU A 40 1.00 -2.00 4.09
N LEU A 41 1.35 -2.31 2.86
CA LEU A 41 1.82 -1.33 1.88
C LEU A 41 0.62 -0.82 1.07
N VAL A 42 0.31 0.46 1.20
CA VAL A 42 -0.79 1.12 0.48
C VAL A 42 -0.25 2.31 -0.29
N SER A 43 -0.48 2.33 -1.58
CA SER A 43 -0.07 3.43 -2.47
C SER A 43 -1.04 3.58 -3.64
N GLY A 44 -0.76 4.53 -4.55
CA GLY A 44 -1.53 4.70 -5.80
C GLY A 44 -1.39 3.54 -6.79
N GLY A 45 -0.34 2.71 -6.67
CA GLY A 45 -0.10 1.60 -7.59
C GLY A 45 0.05 0.23 -6.91
N HIS A 46 0.11 0.20 -5.58
CA HIS A 46 0.30 -1.03 -4.83
C HIS A 46 -0.55 -1.03 -3.58
N THR A 47 -1.19 -2.13 -3.34
CA THR A 47 -1.78 -2.47 -2.05
C THR A 47 -1.38 -3.91 -1.75
N GLN A 48 -0.55 -4.15 -0.74
CA GLN A 48 0.03 -5.46 -0.42
C GLN A 48 0.11 -5.68 1.08
N LEU A 49 -0.22 -6.88 1.51
CA LEU A 49 0.03 -7.34 2.86
C LEU A 49 1.25 -8.26 2.86
N LEU A 50 2.25 -7.90 3.65
CA LEU A 50 3.53 -8.57 3.69
C LEU A 50 3.83 -9.07 5.10
N TYR A 51 4.33 -10.27 5.19
CA TYR A 51 4.89 -10.83 6.41
C TYR A 51 6.40 -10.67 6.39
N VAL A 52 6.90 -9.88 7.32
CA VAL A 52 8.32 -9.54 7.44
C VAL A 52 8.90 -10.36 8.59
N GLU A 53 9.56 -11.44 8.23
CA GLU A 53 10.18 -12.36 9.19
C GLU A 53 11.56 -11.88 9.63
N ASP A 54 12.32 -11.32 8.68
CA ASP A 54 13.64 -10.72 8.88
C ASP A 54 13.94 -9.74 7.74
N LEU A 55 15.08 -9.08 7.75
CA LEU A 55 15.51 -8.08 6.74
C LEU A 55 15.51 -8.64 5.32
N ASP A 56 15.90 -9.90 5.15
CA ASP A 56 16.00 -10.61 3.88
C ASP A 56 14.88 -11.65 3.66
N LYS A 57 13.95 -11.75 4.61
CA LYS A 57 12.85 -12.71 4.60
C LYS A 57 11.51 -12.02 4.64
N ILE A 58 11.11 -11.55 3.48
CA ILE A 58 9.84 -10.85 3.28
C ILE A 58 8.97 -11.67 2.36
N ARG A 59 7.78 -12.01 2.83
CA ARG A 59 6.82 -12.81 2.07
C ARG A 59 5.52 -12.04 1.88
N ARG A 60 5.11 -11.87 0.64
CA ARG A 60 3.81 -11.32 0.32
C ARG A 60 2.73 -12.37 0.61
N ILE A 61 1.80 -12.05 1.50
CA ILE A 61 0.68 -12.91 1.90
C ILE A 61 -0.63 -12.48 1.28
N GLY A 62 -0.71 -11.24 0.78
CA GLY A 62 -1.86 -10.75 0.04
C GLY A 62 -1.49 -9.61 -0.91
N THR A 63 -2.30 -9.42 -1.96
CA THR A 63 -2.14 -8.32 -2.93
C THR A 63 -3.48 -7.97 -3.55
N THR A 64 -3.74 -6.73 -3.93
CA THR A 64 -5.00 -6.37 -4.56
C THR A 64 -5.27 -7.19 -5.83
N LEU A 65 -6.52 -7.61 -6.03
CA LEU A 65 -6.99 -8.32 -7.23
C LEU A 65 -7.33 -7.36 -8.36
N ASP A 66 -7.66 -6.17 -7.98
CA ASP A 66 -8.20 -5.15 -8.88
C ASP A 66 -7.42 -3.85 -8.67
N ASP A 67 -8.09 -2.77 -8.32
CA ASP A 67 -7.44 -1.48 -8.08
C ASP A 67 -6.62 -1.49 -6.78
N SER A 68 -5.54 -0.71 -6.76
CA SER A 68 -4.92 -0.35 -5.48
C SER A 68 -5.84 0.61 -4.70
N VAL A 69 -5.66 0.66 -3.37
CA VAL A 69 -6.48 1.56 -2.52
C VAL A 69 -6.39 3.01 -2.98
N GLY A 70 -5.19 3.50 -3.27
CA GLY A 70 -5.00 4.88 -3.75
C GLY A 70 -5.70 5.13 -5.07
N GLU A 71 -5.63 4.20 -6.02
CA GLU A 71 -6.33 4.27 -7.30
C GLU A 71 -7.86 4.25 -7.11
N ALA A 72 -8.37 3.41 -6.21
CA ALA A 72 -9.79 3.36 -5.89
C ALA A 72 -10.29 4.71 -5.32
N PHE A 73 -9.52 5.33 -4.43
CA PHE A 73 -9.81 6.68 -3.94
C PHE A 73 -9.78 7.73 -5.05
N ASP A 74 -8.81 7.69 -5.94
CA ASP A 74 -8.71 8.63 -7.06
C ASP A 74 -9.90 8.49 -8.01
N LYS A 75 -10.29 7.27 -8.36
CA LYS A 75 -11.46 6.99 -9.20
C LYS A 75 -12.76 7.45 -8.53
N ALA A 76 -12.95 7.12 -7.25
CA ALA A 76 -14.13 7.55 -6.50
C ALA A 76 -14.22 9.07 -6.40
N SER A 77 -13.11 9.76 -6.17
CA SER A 77 -13.07 11.22 -6.11
C SER A 77 -13.49 11.87 -7.42
N ILE A 78 -13.06 11.31 -8.55
CA ILE A 78 -13.47 11.79 -9.88
C ILE A 78 -14.96 11.59 -10.08
N ILE A 79 -15.51 10.43 -9.72
CA ILE A 79 -16.97 10.15 -9.82
C ILE A 79 -17.79 11.13 -8.96
N LEU A 80 -17.26 11.50 -7.80
CA LEU A 80 -17.90 12.46 -6.88
C LEU A 80 -17.62 13.94 -7.23
N ASP A 81 -16.93 14.20 -8.34
CA ASP A 81 -16.54 15.56 -8.78
C ASP A 81 -15.68 16.31 -7.75
N LEU A 82 -14.91 15.60 -6.96
CA LEU A 82 -14.01 16.16 -5.94
C LEU A 82 -12.60 16.45 -6.48
N GLY A 83 -12.27 15.95 -7.67
CA GLY A 83 -10.99 16.16 -8.33
C GLY A 83 -9.85 15.29 -7.78
N TRP A 84 -8.62 15.67 -8.10
CA TRP A 84 -7.39 14.95 -7.72
C TRP A 84 -6.52 15.82 -6.81
N PRO A 85 -5.81 15.26 -5.81
CA PRO A 85 -5.67 13.83 -5.43
C PRO A 85 -6.89 13.31 -4.65
N GLY A 86 -7.35 12.10 -5.00
CA GLY A 86 -8.62 11.56 -4.53
C GLY A 86 -8.68 11.31 -3.03
N GLY A 87 -7.69 10.65 -2.45
CA GLY A 87 -7.69 10.31 -1.04
C GLY A 87 -7.90 11.53 -0.14
N LYS A 88 -7.10 12.58 -0.34
CA LYS A 88 -7.19 13.83 0.44
C LYS A 88 -8.53 14.54 0.26
N ASN A 89 -9.05 14.56 -0.96
CA ASN A 89 -10.30 15.27 -1.26
C ASN A 89 -11.51 14.54 -0.67
N ILE A 90 -11.53 13.21 -0.73
CA ILE A 90 -12.56 12.39 -0.09
C ILE A 90 -12.50 12.53 1.43
N GLU A 91 -11.30 12.43 2.04
CA GLU A 91 -11.13 12.63 3.47
C GLU A 91 -11.73 13.95 3.93
N LYS A 92 -11.36 15.03 3.25
CA LYS A 92 -11.90 16.38 3.55
C LYS A 92 -13.42 16.46 3.37
N ALA A 93 -13.97 15.86 2.34
CA ALA A 93 -15.43 15.84 2.11
C ALA A 93 -16.16 15.02 3.19
N ALA A 94 -15.51 13.97 3.72
CA ALA A 94 -16.06 13.12 4.75
C ALA A 94 -15.98 13.67 6.18
N GLU A 95 -15.21 14.74 6.44
CA GLU A 95 -15.03 15.31 7.80
C GLU A 95 -16.34 15.62 8.52
N ASN A 96 -17.39 16.01 7.78
CA ASN A 96 -18.71 16.32 8.34
C ASN A 96 -19.76 15.26 7.97
N GLY A 97 -19.34 14.11 7.47
CA GLY A 97 -20.22 13.01 7.11
C GLY A 97 -20.70 12.23 8.34
N ASP A 98 -21.88 11.66 8.25
CA ASP A 98 -22.40 10.72 9.23
C ASP A 98 -22.12 9.29 8.75
N PRO A 99 -21.20 8.54 9.40
CA PRO A 99 -20.85 7.18 8.98
C PRO A 99 -22.01 6.18 9.15
N GLU A 100 -23.02 6.51 9.98
CA GLU A 100 -24.18 5.66 10.24
C GLU A 100 -25.37 5.99 9.33
N SER A 101 -25.26 7.00 8.48
CA SER A 101 -26.37 7.43 7.60
C SER A 101 -26.82 6.38 6.57
N TYR A 102 -25.94 5.46 6.23
CA TYR A 102 -26.21 4.34 5.33
C TYR A 102 -25.79 3.01 5.94
N ASN A 103 -26.71 2.08 6.02
CA ASN A 103 -26.38 0.71 6.40
C ASN A 103 -25.86 -0.05 5.17
N HIS A 104 -24.55 0.02 4.93
CA HIS A 104 -23.91 -0.80 3.92
C HIS A 104 -23.91 -2.24 4.39
N GLN A 105 -24.82 -3.06 3.87
CA GLN A 105 -24.66 -4.51 3.99
C GLN A 105 -23.45 -4.90 3.15
N ASP A 106 -22.36 -5.11 3.85
CA ASP A 106 -21.15 -5.61 3.23
C ASP A 106 -21.38 -7.09 2.84
N GLN A 107 -21.80 -7.28 1.60
CA GLN A 107 -22.06 -8.62 1.04
C GLN A 107 -20.84 -9.52 1.16
N TRP A 108 -19.67 -8.93 1.18
CA TRP A 108 -18.40 -9.62 1.23
C TRP A 108 -18.02 -10.10 2.63
N LEU A 109 -18.47 -9.44 3.69
CA LEU A 109 -18.21 -9.87 5.07
C LEU A 109 -18.93 -11.18 5.43
N LYS A 110 -19.97 -11.56 4.70
CA LYS A 110 -20.70 -12.82 4.94
C LYS A 110 -20.04 -14.05 4.33
N GLU A 111 -19.18 -13.86 3.34
CA GLU A 111 -18.47 -14.94 2.65
C GLU A 111 -17.00 -15.02 3.03
N ILE A 112 -16.52 -14.10 3.84
CA ILE A 112 -15.11 -14.02 4.18
C ILE A 112 -14.81 -14.90 5.38
N THR A 113 -14.34 -15.98 5.05
CA THR A 113 -13.05 -16.46 5.49
C THR A 113 -11.97 -15.56 4.88
N LEU A 114 -11.62 -14.45 5.57
CA LEU A 114 -10.37 -13.67 5.39
C LEU A 114 -9.82 -13.56 3.95
N ILE A 115 -10.64 -13.17 3.02
CA ILE A 115 -10.12 -12.57 1.81
C ILE A 115 -10.25 -11.08 2.04
N PHE A 116 -9.16 -10.43 2.39
CA PHE A 116 -9.05 -9.01 2.20
C PHE A 116 -9.43 -8.72 0.76
N LEU A 117 -10.45 -7.91 0.57
CA LEU A 117 -10.84 -7.38 -0.74
C LEU A 117 -9.81 -6.44 -1.32
N PHE A 118 -8.90 -6.02 -0.53
CA PHE A 118 -7.61 -5.74 -1.02
C PHE A 118 -6.88 -7.09 -1.02
N GLN A 119 -6.96 -7.76 -2.11
CA GLN A 119 -5.87 -8.51 -2.51
C GLN A 119 -4.73 -7.57 -2.61
N VAL A 120 -4.32 -7.38 -1.55
CA VAL A 120 -3.16 -6.68 -1.54
C VAL A 120 -2.09 -7.61 -1.88
#